data_c60ea8fdf1a3cd41a8e09d597aaa2323
#
_entry.id   c60ea8fdf1a3cd41a8e09d597aaa2323
#
_cell.length_a   1.000
_cell.length_b   1.000
_cell.length_c   1.000
_cell.angle_alpha   90.00
_cell.angle_beta   90.00
_cell.angle_gamma   90.00
#
_symmetry.space_group_name_H-M   'P 1'
#
loop_
_entity.id
_entity.type
_entity.pdbx_description
1 polymer ?
#
loop_
_entity_poly.entity_id
_entity_poly.type
_entity_poly.pdbx_seq_one_letter_code
_entity_poly.pdbx_strand_id
1 'polypeptide(L)'
;MNECEPCSGAFAEPTLADLTQYRRDLHQIPEVDFDLPKTIAYVHSVIDELPCEVFEPCRSTVCAFFDRGSEHTTAIRTDTDALPVTEKSGVPFCSTHAGHMDACGHDGHMAMALGLARHIAAHLDELDRSVLIVFQPAEETTGGAQFICESGTFEKYHVDRIFGFHLWPDLPKGHIASRPGALLAATSESTFTFFGKATHIAKAEDGADSMEAGMRFILEAYDYMAQRAHEEPCTFKCGLLQSGQARNVISSRTYI
;
A
#
# COMPACT_ATOMS: atom_id res chain seq x y z
N MET A 1 -8.92 -30.78 36.69
CA MET A 1 -9.52 -30.60 35.37
C MET A 1 -10.48 -29.43 35.55
N ASN A 2 -10.01 -28.22 35.25
CA ASN A 2 -10.86 -27.03 35.19
C ASN A 2 -11.37 -26.94 33.77
N GLU A 3 -12.63 -27.24 33.58
CA GLU A 3 -13.32 -26.96 32.33
C GLU A 3 -13.38 -25.42 32.20
N CYS A 4 -12.73 -24.90 31.15
CA CYS A 4 -12.83 -23.51 30.78
C CYS A 4 -14.24 -23.35 30.19
N GLU A 5 -15.12 -22.61 30.86
CA GLU A 5 -16.42 -22.26 30.29
C GLU A 5 -16.18 -21.49 29.00
N PRO A 6 -16.89 -21.81 27.91
CA PRO A 6 -16.80 -21.02 26.66
C PRO A 6 -17.35 -19.63 26.97
N CYS A 7 -16.55 -18.60 26.74
CA CYS A 7 -16.99 -17.21 26.74
C CYS A 7 -18.05 -17.01 25.63
N SER A 8 -19.31 -17.27 25.95
CA SER A 8 -20.45 -17.00 25.04
C SER A 8 -20.88 -15.53 25.14
N GLY A 9 -19.98 -14.62 24.90
CA GLY A 9 -20.31 -13.24 24.55
C GLY A 9 -20.29 -13.14 23.04
N ALA A 10 -21.46 -13.17 22.41
CA ALA A 10 -21.55 -12.94 20.97
C ALA A 10 -20.94 -11.56 20.65
N PHE A 11 -19.91 -11.52 19.83
CA PHE A 11 -19.34 -10.26 19.35
C PHE A 11 -20.41 -9.51 18.56
N ALA A 12 -20.50 -8.20 18.78
CA ALA A 12 -21.50 -7.38 18.09
C ALA A 12 -21.08 -7.17 16.62
N GLU A 13 -22.05 -7.32 15.73
CA GLU A 13 -21.90 -6.97 14.33
C GLU A 13 -21.42 -5.52 14.17
N PRO A 14 -20.43 -5.26 13.28
CA PRO A 14 -19.99 -3.91 13.00
C PRO A 14 -21.08 -3.15 12.26
N THR A 15 -21.32 -1.91 12.67
CA THR A 15 -22.24 -1.01 12.00
C THR A 15 -21.52 -0.12 10.99
N LEU A 16 -22.28 0.52 10.10
CA LEU A 16 -21.71 1.54 9.21
C LEU A 16 -21.10 2.73 10.00
N ALA A 17 -21.62 2.99 11.21
CA ALA A 17 -21.05 4.02 12.09
C ALA A 17 -19.66 3.61 12.60
N ASP A 18 -19.47 2.33 12.97
CA ASP A 18 -18.17 1.81 13.38
C ASP A 18 -17.15 1.92 12.24
N LEU A 19 -17.50 1.47 11.04
CA LEU A 19 -16.62 1.56 9.88
C LEU A 19 -16.26 3.01 9.54
N THR A 20 -17.24 3.91 9.66
CA THR A 20 -17.02 5.34 9.44
C THR A 20 -16.07 5.91 10.49
N GLN A 21 -16.19 5.47 11.75
CA GLN A 21 -15.30 5.90 12.82
C GLN A 21 -13.88 5.38 12.60
N TYR A 22 -13.70 4.08 12.32
CA TYR A 22 -12.39 3.51 12.01
C TYR A 22 -11.69 4.27 10.88
N ARG A 23 -12.39 4.50 9.78
CA ARG A 23 -11.83 5.26 8.67
C ARG A 23 -11.39 6.66 9.07
N ARG A 24 -12.21 7.41 9.84
CA ARG A 24 -11.90 8.79 10.23
C ARG A 24 -10.76 8.88 11.22
N ASP A 25 -10.67 7.93 12.14
CA ASP A 25 -9.58 7.86 13.12
C ASP A 25 -8.25 7.58 12.43
N LEU A 26 -8.23 6.58 11.52
CA LEU A 26 -7.06 6.23 10.72
C LEU A 26 -6.64 7.39 9.81
N HIS A 27 -7.59 8.07 9.17
CA HIS A 27 -7.33 9.23 8.31
C HIS A 27 -6.61 10.38 9.04
N GLN A 28 -6.78 10.50 10.34
CA GLN A 28 -6.13 11.53 11.15
C GLN A 28 -4.67 11.19 11.52
N ILE A 29 -4.25 9.94 11.38
CA ILE A 29 -2.95 9.44 11.80
C ILE A 29 -2.14 8.82 10.64
N PRO A 30 -2.14 9.39 9.43
CA PRO A 30 -1.45 8.77 8.29
C PRO A 30 0.06 8.68 8.55
N GLU A 31 0.59 7.50 8.38
CA GLU A 31 2.01 7.18 8.51
C GLU A 31 2.51 6.52 7.22
N VAL A 32 3.81 6.58 6.94
CA VAL A 32 4.34 6.18 5.63
C VAL A 32 5.32 5.03 5.74
N ASP A 33 5.41 4.24 4.66
CA ASP A 33 6.36 3.15 4.51
C ASP A 33 6.22 2.11 5.63
N PHE A 34 7.30 1.83 6.37
CA PHE A 34 7.33 0.92 7.52
C PHE A 34 7.29 1.62 8.89
N ASP A 35 7.16 2.93 8.93
CA ASP A 35 7.11 3.68 10.20
C ASP A 35 5.67 4.00 10.57
N LEU A 36 4.96 2.99 11.10
CA LEU A 36 3.51 2.98 11.31
C LEU A 36 3.09 2.75 12.77
N PRO A 37 3.76 3.32 13.80
CA PRO A 37 3.50 2.95 15.19
C PRO A 37 2.06 3.26 15.65
N LYS A 38 1.47 4.37 15.21
CA LYS A 38 0.09 4.73 15.59
C LYS A 38 -0.95 3.93 14.83
N THR A 39 -0.73 3.71 13.54
CA THR A 39 -1.58 2.89 12.68
C THR A 39 -1.66 1.46 13.21
N ILE A 40 -0.50 0.85 13.53
CA ILE A 40 -0.42 -0.49 14.11
C ILE A 40 -1.10 -0.54 15.48
N ALA A 41 -0.84 0.44 16.36
CA ALA A 41 -1.48 0.50 17.67
C ALA A 41 -3.02 0.63 17.53
N TYR A 42 -3.50 1.36 16.54
CA TYR A 42 -4.94 1.45 16.27
C TYR A 42 -5.51 0.11 15.80
N VAL A 43 -4.85 -0.58 14.89
CA VAL A 43 -5.25 -1.92 14.44
C VAL A 43 -5.34 -2.87 15.63
N HIS A 44 -4.30 -2.96 16.47
CA HIS A 44 -4.29 -3.77 17.69
C HIS A 44 -5.44 -3.43 18.63
N SER A 45 -5.77 -2.14 18.80
CA SER A 45 -6.87 -1.72 19.68
C SER A 45 -8.24 -2.30 19.31
N VAL A 46 -8.39 -2.74 18.05
CA VAL A 46 -9.65 -3.37 17.58
C VAL A 46 -9.54 -4.89 17.53
N ILE A 47 -8.41 -5.44 17.06
CA ILE A 47 -8.32 -6.88 16.79
C ILE A 47 -7.92 -7.72 17.99
N ASP A 48 -7.19 -7.15 18.98
CA ASP A 48 -6.74 -7.91 20.16
C ASP A 48 -7.88 -8.37 21.08
N GLU A 49 -9.07 -7.77 20.94
CA GLU A 49 -10.27 -8.16 21.66
C GLU A 49 -11.04 -9.31 20.97
N LEU A 50 -10.65 -9.68 19.74
CA LEU A 50 -11.36 -10.65 18.92
C LEU A 50 -10.84 -12.09 19.14
N PRO A 51 -11.65 -13.12 18.87
CA PRO A 51 -11.28 -14.52 19.05
C PRO A 51 -10.36 -15.01 17.92
N CYS A 52 -9.18 -14.41 17.77
CA CYS A 52 -8.19 -14.74 16.77
C CYS A 52 -6.78 -14.77 17.35
N GLU A 53 -5.87 -15.47 16.67
CA GLU A 53 -4.43 -15.35 16.93
C GLU A 53 -3.92 -14.08 16.25
N VAL A 54 -3.39 -13.13 17.04
CA VAL A 54 -2.78 -11.90 16.52
C VAL A 54 -1.27 -12.06 16.58
N PHE A 55 -0.57 -11.76 15.47
CA PHE A 55 0.88 -11.87 15.38
C PHE A 55 1.47 -10.92 14.34
N GLU A 56 2.76 -10.63 14.46
CA GLU A 56 3.54 -9.78 13.58
C GLU A 56 4.65 -10.60 12.89
N PRO A 57 4.44 -11.10 11.66
CA PRO A 57 5.40 -11.97 10.97
C PRO A 57 6.66 -11.24 10.52
N CYS A 58 6.57 -9.94 10.27
CA CYS A 58 7.67 -9.07 9.88
C CYS A 58 7.37 -7.62 10.26
N ARG A 59 8.34 -6.73 10.06
CA ARG A 59 8.28 -5.34 10.46
C ARG A 59 6.97 -4.68 10.02
N SER A 60 6.28 -4.06 10.96
CA SER A 60 5.07 -3.25 10.74
C SER A 60 3.92 -3.99 10.04
N THR A 61 3.95 -5.31 10.06
CA THR A 61 2.87 -6.17 9.54
C THR A 61 2.10 -6.76 10.70
N VAL A 62 0.79 -6.62 10.71
CA VAL A 62 -0.09 -7.26 11.70
C VAL A 62 -0.96 -8.28 10.98
N CYS A 63 -1.09 -9.46 11.56
CA CYS A 63 -1.95 -10.53 11.07
C CYS A 63 -2.96 -10.95 12.16
N ALA A 64 -4.20 -11.20 11.75
CA ALA A 64 -5.25 -11.76 12.60
C ALA A 64 -5.74 -13.08 11.98
N PHE A 65 -5.48 -14.19 12.64
CA PHE A 65 -5.86 -15.52 12.18
C PHE A 65 -7.06 -16.05 12.96
N PHE A 66 -8.15 -16.26 12.25
CA PHE A 66 -9.39 -16.87 12.76
C PHE A 66 -9.39 -18.35 12.39
N ASP A 67 -9.08 -19.20 13.36
CA ASP A 67 -8.95 -20.64 13.16
C ASP A 67 -10.32 -21.32 13.20
N ARG A 68 -10.60 -22.11 12.16
CA ARG A 68 -11.77 -23.01 12.09
C ARG A 68 -11.38 -24.49 12.11
N GLY A 69 -10.10 -24.79 12.35
CA GLY A 69 -9.58 -26.16 12.22
C GLY A 69 -9.61 -26.69 10.79
N SER A 70 -9.68 -25.80 9.80
CA SER A 70 -9.72 -26.14 8.38
C SER A 70 -8.30 -26.30 7.81
N GLU A 71 -8.12 -27.26 6.90
CA GLU A 71 -6.87 -27.37 6.12
C GLU A 71 -6.74 -26.27 5.05
N HIS A 72 -7.71 -25.38 4.97
CA HIS A 72 -7.76 -24.31 3.96
C HIS A 72 -8.00 -22.96 4.62
N THR A 73 -7.22 -21.97 4.24
CA THR A 73 -7.35 -20.59 4.72
C THR A 73 -7.57 -19.62 3.56
N THR A 74 -8.52 -18.72 3.74
CA THR A 74 -8.70 -17.56 2.86
C THR A 74 -8.02 -16.36 3.50
N ALA A 75 -7.05 -15.74 2.81
CA ALA A 75 -6.46 -14.51 3.28
C ALA A 75 -7.18 -13.28 2.71
N ILE A 76 -7.26 -12.23 3.52
CA ILE A 76 -7.76 -10.90 3.16
C ILE A 76 -6.63 -9.92 3.41
N ARG A 77 -6.17 -9.23 2.39
CA ARG A 77 -5.10 -8.24 2.47
C ARG A 77 -5.65 -6.83 2.46
N THR A 78 -5.17 -6.01 3.36
CA THR A 78 -5.30 -4.55 3.33
C THR A 78 -3.93 -3.91 3.44
N ASP A 79 -3.75 -2.76 2.81
CA ASP A 79 -2.61 -1.89 2.96
C ASP A 79 -2.80 -0.94 4.15
N THR A 80 -1.69 -0.41 4.68
CA THR A 80 -1.73 0.38 5.92
C THR A 80 -0.93 1.67 5.88
N ASP A 81 -0.07 1.85 4.89
CA ASP A 81 0.74 3.06 4.73
C ASP A 81 -0.01 4.16 3.97
N ALA A 82 0.41 5.38 4.19
CA ALA A 82 -0.11 6.59 3.56
C ALA A 82 0.94 7.21 2.63
N LEU A 83 0.58 8.31 1.98
CA LEU A 83 1.44 9.03 1.06
C LEU A 83 2.07 10.28 1.70
N PRO A 84 3.31 10.66 1.31
CA PRO A 84 3.96 11.90 1.74
C PRO A 84 3.38 13.11 0.99
N VAL A 85 2.08 13.36 1.18
CA VAL A 85 1.31 14.42 0.50
C VAL A 85 0.65 15.30 1.54
N THR A 86 0.71 16.62 1.34
CA THR A 86 0.01 17.57 2.20
C THR A 86 -1.48 17.57 1.89
N GLU A 87 -2.30 17.22 2.87
CA GLU A 87 -3.76 17.22 2.72
C GLU A 87 -4.32 18.63 2.56
N LYS A 88 -5.29 18.78 1.65
CA LYS A 88 -6.02 20.01 1.36
C LYS A 88 -7.53 19.79 1.25
N SER A 89 -8.04 18.70 1.80
CA SER A 89 -9.45 18.31 1.68
C SER A 89 -10.41 19.26 2.45
N GLY A 90 -9.94 19.80 3.58
CA GLY A 90 -10.77 20.65 4.46
C GLY A 90 -11.84 19.89 5.25
N VAL A 91 -11.77 18.56 5.29
CA VAL A 91 -12.68 17.75 6.11
C VAL A 91 -12.39 17.91 7.61
N PRO A 92 -13.38 17.74 8.49
CA PRO A 92 -13.21 17.93 9.93
C PRO A 92 -12.31 16.86 10.60
N PHE A 93 -12.01 15.79 9.91
CA PHE A 93 -11.13 14.69 10.32
C PHE A 93 -9.86 14.61 9.47
N CYS A 94 -9.36 15.73 8.95
CA CYS A 94 -8.13 15.75 8.17
C CYS A 94 -6.91 15.29 8.98
N SER A 95 -5.86 14.94 8.26
CA SER A 95 -4.58 14.49 8.82
C SER A 95 -4.04 15.43 9.90
N THR A 96 -3.59 14.87 11.01
CA THR A 96 -2.84 15.59 12.06
C THR A 96 -1.32 15.51 11.84
N HIS A 97 -0.86 14.75 10.82
CA HIS A 97 0.53 14.60 10.44
C HIS A 97 0.86 15.51 9.25
N ALA A 98 1.58 16.60 9.51
CA ALA A 98 1.96 17.54 8.45
C ALA A 98 2.73 16.84 7.31
N GLY A 99 2.25 17.01 6.08
CA GLY A 99 2.89 16.43 4.89
C GLY A 99 2.55 14.97 4.63
N HIS A 100 1.64 14.35 5.40
CA HIS A 100 1.17 12.99 5.16
C HIS A 100 -0.35 12.96 4.99
N MET A 101 -0.85 12.12 4.11
CA MET A 101 -2.28 11.94 3.85
C MET A 101 -2.56 10.53 3.37
N ASP A 102 -3.66 9.93 3.83
CA ASP A 102 -4.26 8.72 3.24
C ASP A 102 -4.97 9.06 1.92
N ALA A 103 -4.18 9.49 0.92
CA ALA A 103 -4.71 9.97 -0.35
C ALA A 103 -5.12 8.84 -1.30
N CYS A 104 -4.57 7.63 -1.11
CA CYS A 104 -4.94 6.43 -1.86
C CYS A 104 -6.19 5.72 -1.28
N GLY A 105 -6.56 6.06 -0.02
CA GLY A 105 -7.75 5.50 0.63
C GLY A 105 -7.50 4.26 1.46
N HIS A 106 -6.26 4.02 1.89
CA HIS A 106 -5.90 2.87 2.72
C HIS A 106 -6.57 2.91 4.10
N ASP A 107 -6.90 4.10 4.62
CA ASP A 107 -7.78 4.30 5.77
C ASP A 107 -9.14 3.60 5.60
N GLY A 108 -9.72 3.67 4.41
CA GLY A 108 -10.96 2.98 4.06
C GLY A 108 -10.77 1.47 3.88
N HIS A 109 -9.64 1.05 3.33
CA HIS A 109 -9.30 -0.38 3.21
C HIS A 109 -9.12 -1.02 4.58
N MET A 110 -8.38 -0.37 5.49
CA MET A 110 -8.24 -0.82 6.88
C MET A 110 -9.57 -0.86 7.62
N ALA A 111 -10.41 0.18 7.45
CA ALA A 111 -11.74 0.21 8.06
C ALA A 111 -12.62 -0.95 7.61
N MET A 112 -12.58 -1.32 6.33
CA MET A 112 -13.28 -2.50 5.81
C MET A 112 -12.71 -3.80 6.40
N ALA A 113 -11.38 -3.93 6.51
CA ALA A 113 -10.73 -5.11 7.08
C ALA A 113 -11.04 -5.26 8.58
N LEU A 114 -11.03 -4.17 9.37
CA LEU A 114 -11.41 -4.17 10.79
C LEU A 114 -12.90 -4.51 10.98
N GLY A 115 -13.77 -3.97 10.13
CA GLY A 115 -15.18 -4.34 10.11
C GLY A 115 -15.37 -5.83 9.79
N LEU A 116 -14.65 -6.34 8.77
CA LEU A 116 -14.69 -7.75 8.42
C LEU A 116 -14.17 -8.64 9.56
N ALA A 117 -13.10 -8.25 10.26
CA ALA A 117 -12.60 -8.97 11.44
C ALA A 117 -13.67 -9.14 12.52
N ARG A 118 -14.41 -8.07 12.83
CA ARG A 118 -15.53 -8.11 13.78
C ARG A 118 -16.69 -8.97 13.31
N HIS A 119 -17.03 -8.86 12.02
CA HIS A 119 -18.06 -9.72 11.41
C HIS A 119 -17.67 -11.22 11.51
N ILE A 120 -16.42 -11.55 11.16
CA ILE A 120 -15.91 -12.93 11.28
C ILE A 120 -15.99 -13.39 12.74
N ALA A 121 -15.60 -12.55 13.71
CA ALA A 121 -15.68 -12.89 15.14
C ALA A 121 -17.12 -13.18 15.59
N ALA A 122 -18.11 -12.46 15.06
CA ALA A 122 -19.52 -12.66 15.36
C ALA A 122 -20.08 -13.96 14.75
N HIS A 123 -19.53 -14.39 13.62
CA HIS A 123 -20.01 -15.53 12.82
C HIS A 123 -18.95 -16.64 12.66
N LEU A 124 -17.96 -16.69 13.53
CA LEU A 124 -16.84 -17.63 13.41
C LEU A 124 -17.31 -19.08 13.20
N ASP A 125 -18.34 -19.49 13.94
CA ASP A 125 -18.88 -20.84 13.88
C ASP A 125 -19.62 -21.19 12.55
N GLU A 126 -19.98 -20.20 11.78
CA GLU A 126 -20.67 -20.35 10.48
C GLU A 126 -19.68 -20.54 9.32
N LEU A 127 -18.40 -20.30 9.55
CA LEU A 127 -17.38 -20.41 8.50
C LEU A 127 -16.94 -21.87 8.31
N ASP A 128 -16.73 -22.26 7.06
CA ASP A 128 -16.20 -23.56 6.66
C ASP A 128 -14.68 -23.56 6.45
N ARG A 129 -14.04 -22.38 6.52
CA ARG A 129 -12.61 -22.16 6.28
C ARG A 129 -12.03 -21.24 7.34
N SER A 130 -10.74 -21.40 7.64
CA SER A 130 -10.00 -20.41 8.40
C SER A 130 -9.81 -19.12 7.59
N VAL A 131 -9.69 -18.00 8.29
CA VAL A 131 -9.48 -16.67 7.67
C VAL A 131 -8.24 -16.01 8.26
N LEU A 132 -7.39 -15.47 7.40
CA LEU A 132 -6.22 -14.68 7.77
C LEU A 132 -6.38 -13.26 7.24
N ILE A 133 -6.50 -12.28 8.13
CA ILE A 133 -6.47 -10.86 7.74
C ILE A 133 -5.05 -10.36 7.87
N VAL A 134 -4.54 -9.70 6.83
CA VAL A 134 -3.16 -9.22 6.73
C VAL A 134 -3.17 -7.72 6.55
N PHE A 135 -2.65 -6.99 7.53
CA PHE A 135 -2.41 -5.55 7.48
C PHE A 135 -0.98 -5.31 7.00
N GLN A 136 -0.83 -4.97 5.72
CA GLN A 136 0.45 -4.88 5.01
C GLN A 136 0.96 -3.44 4.96
N PRO A 137 2.18 -3.15 5.42
CA PRO A 137 2.86 -1.85 5.26
C PRO A 137 3.46 -1.67 3.86
N ALA A 138 3.94 -0.45 3.58
CA ALA A 138 4.82 -0.12 2.45
C ALA A 138 4.30 -0.58 1.08
N GLU A 139 3.00 -0.37 0.83
CA GLU A 139 2.40 -0.64 -0.48
C GLU A 139 2.88 0.39 -1.51
N GLU A 140 2.94 1.66 -1.08
CA GLU A 140 3.27 2.83 -1.91
C GLU A 140 4.79 3.01 -2.15
N THR A 141 5.63 2.15 -1.56
CA THR A 141 7.09 2.32 -1.57
C THR A 141 7.83 1.04 -1.95
N THR A 142 8.42 0.36 -0.99
CA THR A 142 9.39 -0.72 -1.19
C THR A 142 8.78 -2.12 -1.27
N GLY A 143 7.44 -2.22 -1.20
CA GLY A 143 6.74 -3.48 -1.39
C GLY A 143 6.75 -4.39 -0.16
N GLY A 144 6.08 -3.99 0.92
CA GLY A 144 5.94 -4.78 2.16
C GLY A 144 5.41 -6.20 1.96
N ALA A 145 4.66 -6.45 0.89
CA ALA A 145 4.15 -7.77 0.54
C ALA A 145 5.26 -8.82 0.37
N GLN A 146 6.43 -8.44 -0.16
CA GLN A 146 7.55 -9.37 -0.33
C GLN A 146 8.00 -9.94 1.02
N PHE A 147 8.15 -9.10 2.04
CA PHE A 147 8.58 -9.55 3.38
C PHE A 147 7.57 -10.50 4.02
N ILE A 148 6.28 -10.30 3.77
CA ILE A 148 5.24 -11.20 4.25
C ILE A 148 5.33 -12.57 3.54
N CYS A 149 5.54 -12.59 2.24
CA CYS A 149 5.76 -13.83 1.49
C CYS A 149 7.02 -14.57 1.98
N GLU A 150 8.12 -13.85 2.20
CA GLU A 150 9.38 -14.42 2.66
C GLU A 150 9.33 -14.92 4.12
N SER A 151 8.38 -14.44 4.91
CA SER A 151 8.18 -14.90 6.31
C SER A 151 7.65 -16.32 6.44
N GLY A 152 7.15 -16.93 5.36
CA GLY A 152 6.51 -18.25 5.40
C GLY A 152 5.12 -18.25 6.04
N THR A 153 4.51 -17.07 6.23
CA THR A 153 3.19 -16.93 6.87
C THR A 153 2.10 -17.65 6.09
N PHE A 154 2.08 -17.51 4.78
CA PHE A 154 1.03 -18.12 3.95
C PHE A 154 1.10 -19.64 3.95
N GLU A 155 2.29 -20.22 3.96
CA GLU A 155 2.51 -21.66 4.08
C GLU A 155 2.10 -22.18 5.46
N LYS A 156 2.54 -21.46 6.54
CA LYS A 156 2.25 -21.85 7.93
C LYS A 156 0.75 -21.94 8.20
N TYR A 157 -0.03 -21.00 7.66
CA TYR A 157 -1.47 -20.93 7.87
C TYR A 157 -2.29 -21.54 6.73
N HIS A 158 -1.68 -22.32 5.83
CA HIS A 158 -2.34 -23.02 4.71
C HIS A 158 -3.21 -22.11 3.84
N VAL A 159 -2.71 -20.92 3.51
CA VAL A 159 -3.40 -19.96 2.64
C VAL A 159 -3.40 -20.47 1.21
N ASP A 160 -4.58 -20.75 0.64
CA ASP A 160 -4.74 -21.21 -0.73
C ASP A 160 -5.40 -20.18 -1.65
N ARG A 161 -5.89 -19.07 -1.09
CA ARG A 161 -6.40 -17.92 -1.84
C ARG A 161 -6.25 -16.65 -1.03
N ILE A 162 -6.05 -15.53 -1.73
CA ILE A 162 -5.95 -14.22 -1.13
C ILE A 162 -6.80 -13.22 -1.92
N PHE A 163 -7.47 -12.32 -1.19
CA PHE A 163 -8.24 -11.21 -1.75
C PHE A 163 -7.69 -9.90 -1.21
N GLY A 164 -7.69 -8.88 -2.07
CA GLY A 164 -7.45 -7.49 -1.71
C GLY A 164 -8.56 -6.61 -2.28
N PHE A 165 -8.82 -5.50 -1.64
CA PHE A 165 -9.78 -4.49 -2.08
C PHE A 165 -9.04 -3.20 -2.40
N HIS A 166 -9.58 -2.44 -3.34
CA HIS A 166 -9.15 -1.07 -3.55
C HIS A 166 -10.36 -0.17 -3.80
N LEU A 167 -10.43 0.95 -3.09
CA LEU A 167 -11.41 1.99 -3.37
C LEU A 167 -11.11 2.63 -4.73
N TRP A 168 -12.12 2.72 -5.59
CA TRP A 168 -11.95 3.23 -6.94
C TRP A 168 -12.88 4.41 -7.20
N PRO A 169 -12.35 5.64 -7.38
CA PRO A 169 -13.17 6.86 -7.49
C PRO A 169 -14.17 6.84 -8.64
N ASP A 170 -13.81 6.19 -9.76
CA ASP A 170 -14.65 6.13 -10.97
C ASP A 170 -15.72 5.04 -10.92
N LEU A 171 -15.72 4.19 -9.88
CA LEU A 171 -16.74 3.17 -9.71
C LEU A 171 -17.95 3.75 -8.98
N PRO A 172 -19.17 3.61 -9.52
CA PRO A 172 -20.37 4.11 -8.85
C PRO A 172 -20.54 3.52 -7.45
N LYS A 173 -20.98 4.35 -6.50
CA LYS A 173 -21.21 3.92 -5.11
C LYS A 173 -22.12 2.68 -5.06
N GLY A 174 -21.73 1.69 -4.26
CA GLY A 174 -22.47 0.44 -4.10
C GLY A 174 -22.15 -0.63 -5.16
N HIS A 175 -21.18 -0.37 -6.04
CA HIS A 175 -20.71 -1.36 -7.01
C HIS A 175 -19.38 -1.94 -6.57
N ILE A 176 -19.22 -3.23 -6.87
CA ILE A 176 -17.95 -3.96 -6.76
C ILE A 176 -17.61 -4.44 -8.17
N ALA A 177 -16.37 -4.24 -8.60
CA ALA A 177 -15.89 -4.69 -9.90
C ALA A 177 -14.71 -5.64 -9.74
N SER A 178 -14.67 -6.65 -10.59
CA SER A 178 -13.55 -7.57 -10.74
C SER A 178 -13.57 -8.17 -12.15
N ARG A 179 -12.48 -8.80 -12.55
CA ARG A 179 -12.41 -9.53 -13.84
C ARG A 179 -11.43 -10.70 -13.73
N PRO A 180 -11.59 -11.74 -14.57
CA PRO A 180 -10.57 -12.77 -14.75
C PRO A 180 -9.28 -12.19 -15.35
N GLY A 181 -8.13 -12.71 -14.93
CA GLY A 181 -6.81 -12.30 -15.42
C GLY A 181 -6.29 -11.02 -14.77
N ALA A 182 -5.40 -10.32 -15.44
CA ALA A 182 -4.78 -9.10 -14.93
C ALA A 182 -5.82 -7.99 -14.71
N LEU A 183 -5.92 -7.48 -13.49
CA LEU A 183 -6.82 -6.40 -13.09
C LEU A 183 -6.09 -5.05 -13.09
N LEU A 184 -4.90 -5.00 -12.51
CA LEU A 184 -4.04 -3.82 -12.41
C LEU A 184 -2.76 -4.04 -13.22
N ALA A 185 -2.07 -2.94 -13.56
CA ALA A 185 -0.78 -2.99 -14.21
C ALA A 185 0.31 -3.38 -13.21
N ALA A 186 1.38 -4.03 -13.68
CA ALA A 186 2.61 -4.13 -12.95
C ALA A 186 3.36 -2.78 -13.04
N THR A 187 3.99 -2.37 -11.94
CA THR A 187 4.83 -1.17 -11.88
C THR A 187 6.30 -1.54 -11.82
N SER A 188 7.15 -0.66 -12.34
CA SER A 188 8.61 -0.77 -12.23
C SER A 188 9.18 0.63 -12.06
N GLU A 189 9.96 0.83 -11.02
CA GLU A 189 10.73 2.05 -10.79
C GLU A 189 12.17 1.84 -11.26
N SER A 190 12.69 2.81 -11.97
CA SER A 190 14.05 2.76 -12.49
C SER A 190 14.75 4.10 -12.33
N THR A 191 15.99 4.07 -11.86
CA THR A 191 16.84 5.25 -11.79
C THR A 191 17.91 5.18 -12.88
N PHE A 192 17.96 6.21 -13.70
CA PHE A 192 18.99 6.38 -14.72
C PHE A 192 19.96 7.47 -14.31
N THR A 193 21.24 7.18 -14.31
CA THR A 193 22.29 8.15 -14.03
C THR A 193 23.13 8.40 -15.29
N PHE A 194 23.17 9.64 -15.75
CA PHE A 194 23.98 10.08 -16.85
C PHE A 194 25.24 10.77 -16.32
N PHE A 195 26.39 10.31 -16.74
CA PHE A 195 27.67 10.88 -16.38
C PHE A 195 28.20 11.70 -17.56
N GLY A 196 28.59 12.95 -17.29
CA GLY A 196 29.16 13.88 -18.23
C GLY A 196 30.49 14.42 -17.77
N LYS A 197 30.94 15.51 -18.39
CA LYS A 197 32.15 16.24 -18.05
C LYS A 197 31.83 17.72 -17.93
N ALA A 198 31.94 18.26 -16.73
CA ALA A 198 31.69 19.67 -16.48
C ALA A 198 32.73 20.57 -17.18
N THR A 199 32.24 21.66 -17.75
CA THR A 199 33.07 22.74 -18.28
C THR A 199 32.28 24.05 -18.23
N HIS A 200 32.97 25.19 -18.34
CA HIS A 200 32.31 26.48 -18.46
C HIS A 200 31.47 26.50 -19.77
N ILE A 201 30.25 27.05 -19.71
CA ILE A 201 29.31 27.07 -20.85
C ILE A 201 29.92 27.71 -22.10
N ALA A 202 30.84 28.70 -21.96
CA ALA A 202 31.56 29.32 -23.10
C ALA A 202 32.57 28.39 -23.78
N LYS A 203 32.80 27.18 -23.25
CA LYS A 203 33.65 26.11 -23.76
C LYS A 203 32.93 24.77 -23.69
N ALA A 204 31.65 24.77 -24.06
CA ALA A 204 30.80 23.57 -23.97
C ALA A 204 31.32 22.40 -24.82
N GLU A 205 32.03 22.72 -25.93
CA GLU A 205 32.66 21.75 -26.81
C GLU A 205 33.75 20.90 -26.15
N ASP A 206 34.36 21.39 -25.07
CA ASP A 206 35.37 20.67 -24.28
C ASP A 206 34.76 19.73 -23.23
N GLY A 207 33.44 19.78 -23.04
CA GLY A 207 32.68 19.03 -22.04
C GLY A 207 31.84 17.89 -22.61
N ALA A 208 31.00 17.31 -21.73
CA ALA A 208 29.93 16.40 -22.11
C ALA A 208 28.72 16.71 -21.21
N ASP A 209 27.64 17.17 -21.81
CA ASP A 209 26.47 17.64 -21.08
C ASP A 209 25.54 16.47 -20.69
N SER A 210 25.58 16.10 -19.41
CA SER A 210 24.69 15.05 -18.88
C SER A 210 23.24 15.50 -18.80
N MET A 211 22.95 16.80 -18.68
CA MET A 211 21.58 17.32 -18.66
C MET A 211 20.93 17.17 -20.03
N GLU A 212 21.63 17.54 -21.09
CA GLU A 212 21.14 17.34 -22.45
C GLU A 212 20.89 15.84 -22.75
N ALA A 213 21.83 14.98 -22.35
CA ALA A 213 21.67 13.52 -22.50
C ALA A 213 20.41 13.01 -21.78
N GLY A 214 20.19 13.41 -20.52
CA GLY A 214 19.00 13.03 -19.77
C GLY A 214 17.69 13.54 -20.37
N MET A 215 17.67 14.80 -20.82
CA MET A 215 16.47 15.37 -21.48
C MET A 215 16.14 14.63 -22.78
N ARG A 216 17.14 14.32 -23.61
CA ARG A 216 16.93 13.54 -24.85
C ARG A 216 16.41 12.15 -24.55
N PHE A 217 16.98 11.48 -23.56
CA PHE A 217 16.50 10.16 -23.11
C PHE A 217 15.02 10.19 -22.72
N ILE A 218 14.59 11.19 -21.92
CA ILE A 218 13.19 11.29 -21.49
C ILE A 218 12.26 11.45 -22.71
N LEU A 219 12.62 12.34 -23.65
CA LEU A 219 11.79 12.60 -24.83
C LEU A 219 11.69 11.36 -25.72
N GLU A 220 12.82 10.72 -26.01
CA GLU A 220 12.87 9.50 -26.82
C GLU A 220 12.13 8.33 -26.15
N ALA A 221 12.25 8.20 -24.83
CA ALA A 221 11.52 7.18 -24.06
C ALA A 221 10.01 7.44 -24.10
N TYR A 222 9.57 8.70 -24.00
CA TYR A 222 8.15 9.04 -24.13
C TYR A 222 7.60 8.70 -25.52
N ASP A 223 8.33 9.04 -26.59
CA ASP A 223 7.93 8.73 -27.95
C ASP A 223 7.88 7.21 -28.21
N TYR A 224 8.91 6.49 -27.75
CA TYR A 224 8.96 5.03 -27.85
C TYR A 224 7.79 4.37 -27.12
N MET A 225 7.53 4.77 -25.87
CA MET A 225 6.46 4.19 -25.06
C MET A 225 5.07 4.56 -25.59
N ALA A 226 4.90 5.75 -26.16
CA ALA A 226 3.65 6.13 -26.82
C ALA A 226 3.36 5.24 -28.05
N GLN A 227 4.39 4.88 -28.83
CA GLN A 227 4.24 3.94 -29.95
C GLN A 227 3.90 2.53 -29.43
N ARG A 228 4.64 2.04 -28.42
CA ARG A 228 4.42 0.72 -27.84
C ARG A 228 3.04 0.56 -27.20
N ALA A 229 2.47 1.63 -26.64
CA ALA A 229 1.14 1.64 -26.05
C ALA A 229 0.00 1.32 -27.05
N HIS A 230 0.26 1.40 -28.36
CA HIS A 230 -0.68 0.92 -29.39
C HIS A 230 -0.71 -0.60 -29.52
N GLU A 231 0.34 -1.28 -29.11
CA GLU A 231 0.46 -2.75 -29.18
C GLU A 231 0.09 -3.40 -27.83
N GLU A 232 0.59 -2.84 -26.73
CA GLU A 232 0.37 -3.31 -25.36
C GLU A 232 0.09 -2.12 -24.44
N PRO A 233 -0.97 -2.16 -23.59
CA PRO A 233 -1.23 -1.10 -22.61
C PRO A 233 -0.02 -0.91 -21.69
N CYS A 234 0.68 0.19 -21.83
CA CYS A 234 1.83 0.55 -21.01
C CYS A 234 1.96 2.07 -20.89
N THR A 235 2.59 2.51 -19.80
CA THR A 235 2.86 3.94 -19.54
C THR A 235 4.26 4.09 -18.98
N PHE A 236 4.98 5.11 -19.43
CA PHE A 236 6.23 5.54 -18.84
C PHE A 236 6.16 7.03 -18.54
N LYS A 237 6.53 7.43 -17.34
CA LYS A 237 6.62 8.84 -16.92
C LYS A 237 7.84 9.05 -16.04
N CYS A 238 8.53 10.17 -16.26
CA CYS A 238 9.60 10.63 -15.40
C CYS A 238 8.96 11.45 -14.24
N GLY A 239 9.14 10.99 -13.03
CA GLY A 239 8.64 11.68 -11.81
C GLY A 239 9.67 12.61 -11.18
N LEU A 240 10.97 12.37 -11.43
CA LEU A 240 12.06 13.15 -10.85
C LEU A 240 13.16 13.35 -11.90
N LEU A 241 13.67 14.59 -11.98
CA LEU A 241 14.89 14.92 -12.72
C LEU A 241 15.72 15.87 -11.88
N GLN A 242 16.98 15.53 -11.62
CA GLN A 242 17.93 16.38 -10.91
C GLN A 242 19.21 16.52 -11.73
N SER A 243 19.62 17.76 -12.01
CA SER A 243 20.81 18.05 -12.80
C SER A 243 21.35 19.45 -12.54
N GLY A 244 22.67 19.63 -12.77
CA GLY A 244 23.35 20.92 -12.72
C GLY A 244 23.68 21.42 -11.32
N GLN A 245 24.68 22.27 -11.22
CA GLN A 245 25.11 22.89 -9.96
C GLN A 245 25.22 24.44 -10.07
N ALA A 246 25.50 24.95 -11.28
CA ALA A 246 25.66 26.38 -11.53
C ALA A 246 25.18 26.75 -12.94
N ARG A 247 24.70 27.99 -13.10
CA ARG A 247 24.10 28.48 -14.35
C ARG A 247 25.08 28.59 -15.51
N ASN A 248 26.36 28.69 -15.24
CA ASN A 248 27.44 28.91 -16.21
C ASN A 248 28.33 27.69 -16.40
N VAL A 249 27.89 26.51 -15.93
CA VAL A 249 28.62 25.24 -16.06
C VAL A 249 27.67 24.18 -16.59
N ILE A 250 28.08 23.44 -17.61
CA ILE A 250 27.33 22.28 -18.09
C ILE A 250 27.38 21.14 -17.08
N SER A 251 26.31 20.37 -16.98
CA SER A 251 26.17 19.35 -15.95
C SER A 251 27.06 18.13 -16.19
N SER A 252 27.77 17.70 -15.14
CA SER A 252 28.56 16.44 -15.19
C SER A 252 27.78 15.24 -14.67
N ARG A 253 26.58 15.44 -14.11
CA ARG A 253 25.76 14.35 -13.59
C ARG A 253 24.28 14.72 -13.61
N THR A 254 23.47 13.81 -14.12
CA THR A 254 22.01 13.93 -14.16
C THR A 254 21.38 12.64 -13.68
N TYR A 255 20.38 12.74 -12.83
CA TYR A 255 19.55 11.64 -12.35
C TYR A 255 18.13 11.80 -12.88
N ILE A 256 17.57 10.71 -13.31
CA ILE A 256 16.18 10.58 -13.73
C ILE A 256 15.57 9.41 -13.01
#